data_f205a367d42c30a35ee797066a47fc2d
#
_entry.id   f205a367d42c30a35ee797066a47fc2d
#
_cell.length_a   1.000
_cell.length_b   1.000
_cell.length_c   1.000
_cell.angle_alpha   90.00
_cell.angle_beta   90.00
_cell.angle_gamma   90.00
#
_symmetry.space_group_name_H-M   'P 1'
#
loop_
_entity.id
_entity.type
_entity.pdbx_description
1 polymer ?
#
loop_
_entity_poly.entity_id
_entity_poly.type
_entity_poly.pdbx_seq_one_letter_code
_entity_poly.pdbx_strand_id
1 'polypeptide(L)'
;MTVKHFFPVEVEGEDYNLLYHAPSSKIARVPKHADMEKMSDEVIYQTFEKLKEVSITPKHREYGKGSIGITFMSSRTCNLSCVYCFAGEGEYGDSEVKSKYISSDLYLDSVKAIDEMYPEGIKSISFFGGEPLLYFKEIESFVPGFEQYFISRGREVPYIGISTNGSLLTNKKLEFIKQHNIKIVMSLDGPKEINDIARIVQKEGASIYDTVIKAIEKTKSHGVSFSIQMTINQNHIKQYKPGLAAEWLEIMEKYETENLAIVVVETDHADLQIKDKAHLEVLDQMVREITRYYINKLFEENPVIRAKGMIAALIQLAKGKYVDSCSAGHSVFVDTDGGIYPCHMFCNDDQFLLGNVRDGGMDREKVNVQANIDRMDGDRCKVCIAQSVCSFWCKGIQYLSTGDMYEVLDSRCVFQIANVEECLKALANLKKGTDVYTRFWNNVANANKQAQ
;
A
#
# COMPACT_ATOMS: atom_id res chain seq x y z
N MET A 1 30.03 -13.34 6.41
CA MET A 1 29.63 -11.93 6.62
C MET A 1 28.72 -11.91 7.84
N THR A 2 29.09 -11.19 8.89
CA THR A 2 28.23 -11.00 10.06
C THR A 2 27.01 -10.20 9.63
N VAL A 3 25.81 -10.72 9.85
CA VAL A 3 24.57 -10.04 9.48
C VAL A 3 24.41 -8.85 10.42
N LYS A 4 24.34 -7.63 9.88
CA LYS A 4 24.21 -6.42 10.68
C LYS A 4 22.76 -6.26 11.12
N HIS A 5 22.49 -6.40 12.42
CA HIS A 5 21.15 -6.26 13.00
C HIS A 5 20.95 -4.94 13.75
N PHE A 6 22.02 -4.21 14.02
CA PHE A 6 22.02 -2.98 14.77
C PHE A 6 22.29 -1.77 13.88
N PHE A 7 21.44 -0.77 13.99
CA PHE A 7 21.48 0.43 13.18
C PHE A 7 21.60 1.66 14.07
N PRO A 8 22.71 2.41 13.98
CA PRO A 8 22.81 3.71 14.62
C PRO A 8 21.91 4.70 13.88
N VAL A 9 21.08 5.42 14.62
CA VAL A 9 20.24 6.50 14.11
C VAL A 9 20.66 7.77 14.81
N GLU A 10 21.18 8.71 14.04
CA GLU A 10 21.63 10.00 14.58
C GLU A 10 20.46 10.82 15.12
N VAL A 11 20.66 11.45 16.28
CA VAL A 11 19.69 12.37 16.89
C VAL A 11 20.32 13.75 16.96
N GLU A 12 19.78 14.68 16.20
CA GLU A 12 20.26 16.05 16.17
C GLU A 12 19.98 16.75 17.51
N GLY A 13 20.95 17.56 17.98
CA GLY A 13 20.78 18.36 19.20
C GLY A 13 20.93 17.60 20.53
N GLU A 14 21.05 16.28 20.52
CA GLU A 14 21.25 15.45 21.72
C GLU A 14 22.69 14.97 21.83
N ASP A 15 23.15 14.55 23.01
CA ASP A 15 24.49 13.98 23.27
C ASP A 15 24.58 12.46 23.06
N TYR A 16 23.48 11.86 22.60
CA TYR A 16 23.35 10.44 22.31
C TYR A 16 22.81 10.19 20.89
N ASN A 17 23.07 8.99 20.38
CA ASN A 17 22.40 8.40 19.24
C ASN A 17 21.46 7.29 19.68
N LEU A 18 20.53 6.87 18.82
CA LEU A 18 19.79 5.63 19.02
C LEU A 18 20.58 4.48 18.41
N LEU A 19 20.53 3.34 19.08
CA LEU A 19 20.90 2.06 18.52
C LEU A 19 19.62 1.24 18.38
N TYR A 20 19.19 1.04 17.16
CA TYR A 20 18.01 0.27 16.82
C TYR A 20 18.37 -1.17 16.48
N HIS A 21 17.73 -2.13 17.15
CA HIS A 21 17.85 -3.55 16.85
C HIS A 21 16.64 -3.97 16.00
N ALA A 22 16.85 -4.09 14.69
CA ALA A 22 15.77 -4.26 13.73
C ALA A 22 14.96 -5.56 13.90
N PRO A 23 15.55 -6.74 14.23
CA PRO A 23 14.75 -7.96 14.45
C PRO A 23 13.76 -7.86 15.62
N SER A 24 14.15 -7.25 16.74
CA SER A 24 13.30 -7.14 17.94
C SER A 24 12.51 -5.85 18.01
N SER A 25 12.73 -4.90 17.09
CA SER A 25 12.18 -3.54 17.12
C SER A 25 12.49 -2.78 18.41
N LYS A 26 13.59 -3.11 19.09
CA LYS A 26 14.01 -2.46 20.33
C LYS A 26 15.01 -1.34 20.05
N ILE A 27 15.00 -0.35 20.93
CA ILE A 27 15.86 0.84 20.82
C ILE A 27 16.60 1.01 22.14
N ALA A 28 17.93 1.26 22.05
CA ALA A 28 18.77 1.69 23.14
C ALA A 28 19.33 3.09 22.84
N ARG A 29 19.64 3.88 23.89
CA ARG A 29 20.40 5.14 23.77
C ARG A 29 21.87 4.83 23.95
N VAL A 30 22.72 5.35 23.07
CA VAL A 30 24.16 5.17 23.10
C VAL A 30 24.83 6.54 23.01
N PRO A 31 25.89 6.82 23.79
CA PRO A 31 26.61 8.09 23.69
C PRO A 31 27.15 8.33 22.27
N LYS A 32 27.14 9.57 21.77
CA LYS A 32 27.62 9.91 20.42
C LYS A 32 29.08 9.53 20.15
N HIS A 33 29.91 9.52 21.22
CA HIS A 33 31.32 9.12 21.11
C HIS A 33 31.51 7.59 21.03
N ALA A 34 30.49 6.79 21.23
CA ALA A 34 30.61 5.34 21.13
C ALA A 34 30.72 4.94 19.64
N ASP A 35 31.85 4.35 19.28
CA ASP A 35 32.12 3.88 17.92
C ASP A 35 31.44 2.54 17.69
N MET A 36 30.13 2.62 17.42
CA MET A 36 29.27 1.43 17.23
C MET A 36 29.61 0.64 15.95
N GLU A 37 30.31 1.26 14.98
CA GLU A 37 30.70 0.58 13.75
C GLU A 37 31.83 -0.44 13.98
N LYS A 38 32.61 -0.22 15.03
CA LYS A 38 33.70 -1.13 15.44
C LYS A 38 33.26 -2.23 16.40
N MET A 39 32.04 -2.17 16.94
CA MET A 39 31.52 -3.21 17.83
C MET A 39 30.91 -4.35 17.03
N SER A 40 31.26 -5.59 17.38
CA SER A 40 30.56 -6.76 16.83
C SER A 40 29.17 -6.89 17.45
N ASP A 41 28.23 -7.52 16.74
CA ASP A 41 26.88 -7.76 17.26
C ASP A 41 26.92 -8.49 18.61
N GLU A 42 27.86 -9.43 18.79
CA GLU A 42 28.07 -10.18 20.04
C GLU A 42 28.40 -9.26 21.21
N VAL A 43 29.30 -8.28 21.03
CA VAL A 43 29.65 -7.29 22.05
C VAL A 43 28.44 -6.40 22.36
N ILE A 44 27.65 -6.04 21.35
CA ILE A 44 26.43 -5.24 21.55
C ILE A 44 25.40 -6.03 22.36
N TYR A 45 25.17 -7.34 22.05
CA TYR A 45 24.27 -8.19 22.82
C TYR A 45 24.71 -8.35 24.29
N GLN A 46 26.02 -8.45 24.54
CA GLN A 46 26.57 -8.52 25.90
C GLN A 46 26.40 -7.19 26.65
N THR A 47 26.57 -6.05 25.94
CA THR A 47 26.48 -4.71 26.57
C THR A 47 25.03 -4.33 26.86
N PHE A 48 24.08 -4.74 26.01
CA PHE A 48 22.65 -4.40 26.12
C PHE A 48 21.83 -5.67 26.41
N GLU A 49 21.80 -6.12 27.67
CA GLU A 49 21.08 -7.33 28.12
C GLU A 49 19.60 -7.40 27.66
N LYS A 50 19.00 -6.24 27.34
CA LYS A 50 17.62 -6.16 26.85
C LYS A 50 17.49 -6.48 25.36
N LEU A 51 18.60 -6.47 24.62
CA LEU A 51 18.63 -6.79 23.19
C LEU A 51 19.04 -8.28 23.09
N LYS A 52 18.07 -9.14 22.97
CA LYS A 52 18.31 -10.57 22.76
C LYS A 52 18.30 -10.86 21.27
N GLU A 53 19.12 -11.82 20.87
CA GLU A 53 19.02 -12.40 19.54
C GLU A 53 17.59 -12.90 19.32
N VAL A 54 16.94 -12.42 18.26
CA VAL A 54 15.56 -12.77 17.89
C VAL A 54 15.57 -13.19 16.43
N SER A 55 15.19 -14.41 16.16
CA SER A 55 14.92 -14.86 14.81
C SER A 55 13.58 -14.30 14.35
N ILE A 56 13.58 -13.60 13.20
CA ILE A 56 12.34 -13.24 12.53
C ILE A 56 11.80 -14.49 11.87
N THR A 57 10.62 -14.91 12.31
CA THR A 57 9.92 -16.04 11.69
C THR A 57 8.68 -15.48 10.98
N PRO A 58 8.65 -15.47 9.64
CA PRO A 58 7.46 -15.13 8.89
C PRO A 58 6.27 -15.99 9.29
N LYS A 59 5.09 -15.42 9.26
CA LYS A 59 3.87 -16.18 9.58
C LYS A 59 3.59 -17.14 8.43
N HIS A 60 3.66 -18.46 8.72
CA HIS A 60 3.25 -19.46 7.76
C HIS A 60 1.73 -19.37 7.47
N ARG A 61 1.38 -19.42 6.21
CA ARG A 61 0.01 -19.36 5.70
C ARG A 61 -0.37 -20.66 5.05
N GLU A 62 -1.59 -21.08 5.26
CA GLU A 62 -2.13 -22.32 4.71
C GLU A 62 -3.42 -22.02 3.95
N TYR A 63 -3.56 -22.65 2.78
CA TYR A 63 -4.78 -22.61 1.99
C TYR A 63 -6.01 -22.95 2.83
N GLY A 64 -7.07 -22.18 2.65
CA GLY A 64 -8.34 -22.39 3.34
C GLY A 64 -8.35 -21.96 4.81
N LYS A 65 -7.24 -21.45 5.36
CA LYS A 65 -7.20 -20.87 6.72
C LYS A 65 -7.22 -19.36 6.69
N GLY A 66 -8.01 -18.79 7.59
CA GLY A 66 -8.26 -17.37 7.66
C GLY A 66 -9.27 -16.89 6.60
N SER A 67 -9.71 -15.65 6.75
CA SER A 67 -10.58 -15.00 5.75
C SER A 67 -9.74 -14.48 4.57
N ILE A 68 -10.35 -14.48 3.36
CA ILE A 68 -9.69 -14.07 2.13
C ILE A 68 -10.27 -12.76 1.57
N GLY A 69 -9.45 -11.95 0.88
CA GLY A 69 -9.91 -10.84 0.04
C GLY A 69 -9.96 -11.24 -1.43
N ILE A 70 -10.88 -10.68 -2.19
CA ILE A 70 -10.96 -10.86 -3.65
C ILE A 70 -10.80 -9.50 -4.32
N THR A 71 -9.88 -9.40 -5.26
CA THR A 71 -9.79 -8.26 -6.19
C THR A 71 -10.22 -8.73 -7.57
N PHE A 72 -11.12 -8.03 -8.20
CA PHE A 72 -11.64 -8.36 -9.51
C PHE A 72 -11.04 -7.47 -10.60
N MET A 73 -10.63 -8.05 -11.72
CA MET A 73 -10.39 -7.33 -12.98
C MET A 73 -11.73 -6.89 -13.56
N SER A 74 -12.25 -5.77 -13.10
CA SER A 74 -13.57 -5.29 -13.58
C SER A 74 -13.53 -4.84 -15.03
N SER A 75 -12.38 -4.32 -15.48
CA SER A 75 -12.17 -3.85 -16.83
C SER A 75 -10.72 -4.02 -17.26
N ARG A 76 -10.49 -4.58 -18.44
CA ARG A 76 -9.21 -4.60 -19.17
C ARG A 76 -9.09 -3.43 -20.15
N THR A 77 -9.87 -2.36 -19.93
CA THR A 77 -9.79 -1.12 -20.70
C THR A 77 -9.84 0.09 -19.77
N CYS A 78 -9.24 1.19 -20.19
CA CYS A 78 -9.26 2.46 -19.48
C CYS A 78 -9.64 3.59 -20.43
N ASN A 79 -10.24 4.65 -19.91
CA ASN A 79 -10.52 5.88 -20.65
C ASN A 79 -9.42 6.95 -20.46
N LEU A 80 -8.33 6.59 -19.80
CA LEU A 80 -7.11 7.41 -19.65
C LEU A 80 -5.91 6.66 -20.21
N SER A 81 -4.90 7.44 -20.64
CA SER A 81 -3.60 6.94 -21.11
C SER A 81 -2.49 7.44 -20.18
N CYS A 82 -2.55 7.04 -18.89
CA CYS A 82 -1.54 7.44 -17.90
C CYS A 82 -0.16 6.93 -18.29
N VAL A 83 0.82 7.82 -18.41
CA VAL A 83 2.16 7.50 -18.96
C VAL A 83 2.91 6.46 -18.13
N TYR A 84 2.66 6.40 -16.81
CA TYR A 84 3.30 5.44 -15.90
C TYR A 84 2.46 4.17 -15.65
N CYS A 85 1.39 3.96 -16.44
CA CYS A 85 0.49 2.85 -16.19
C CYS A 85 1.21 1.51 -16.41
N PHE A 86 1.44 0.76 -15.32
CA PHE A 86 2.03 -0.58 -15.40
C PHE A 86 1.17 -1.59 -16.18
N ALA A 87 -0.13 -1.26 -16.36
CA ALA A 87 -1.10 -2.06 -17.07
C ALA A 87 -1.23 -1.71 -18.57
N GLY A 88 -0.32 -0.89 -19.14
CA GLY A 88 -0.39 -0.49 -20.55
C GLY A 88 -1.77 0.05 -20.91
N GLU A 89 -2.11 1.26 -20.49
CA GLU A 89 -3.43 1.89 -20.69
C GLU A 89 -4.63 1.08 -20.14
N GLY A 90 -4.37 0.15 -19.21
CA GLY A 90 -5.37 -0.72 -18.61
C GLY A 90 -5.59 -2.03 -19.37
N GLU A 91 -4.87 -2.28 -20.44
CA GLU A 91 -5.04 -3.49 -21.27
C GLU A 91 -4.40 -4.74 -20.65
N TYR A 92 -3.44 -4.58 -19.76
CA TYR A 92 -2.74 -5.69 -19.08
C TYR A 92 -2.15 -6.72 -20.08
N GLY A 93 -1.49 -6.24 -21.12
CA GLY A 93 -0.93 -7.10 -22.17
C GLY A 93 -1.99 -7.51 -23.20
N ASP A 94 -1.93 -8.73 -23.71
CA ASP A 94 -2.70 -9.17 -24.86
C ASP A 94 -4.22 -9.21 -24.60
N SER A 95 -4.92 -8.14 -24.97
CA SER A 95 -6.38 -8.00 -24.82
C SER A 95 -7.20 -8.77 -25.86
N GLU A 96 -6.54 -9.35 -26.88
CA GLU A 96 -7.26 -10.03 -27.98
C GLU A 96 -7.90 -11.35 -27.54
N VAL A 97 -7.36 -12.00 -26.50
CA VAL A 97 -7.80 -13.34 -26.05
C VAL A 97 -8.80 -13.29 -24.90
N LYS A 98 -8.76 -12.26 -24.06
CA LYS A 98 -9.60 -12.16 -22.87
C LYS A 98 -10.75 -11.17 -23.04
N SER A 99 -11.87 -11.41 -22.33
CA SER A 99 -12.99 -10.47 -22.29
C SER A 99 -12.49 -9.10 -21.77
N LYS A 100 -13.05 -8.00 -22.33
CA LYS A 100 -12.74 -6.64 -21.87
C LYS A 100 -13.24 -6.32 -20.48
N TYR A 101 -14.19 -7.10 -19.95
CA TYR A 101 -14.78 -6.92 -18.63
C TYR A 101 -15.25 -8.25 -18.05
N ILE A 102 -15.43 -8.29 -16.75
CA ILE A 102 -16.04 -9.42 -16.03
C ILE A 102 -17.56 -9.22 -15.97
N SER A 103 -18.33 -10.28 -16.24
CA SER A 103 -19.78 -10.24 -16.16
C SER A 103 -20.28 -10.35 -14.72
N SER A 104 -21.51 -9.85 -14.47
CA SER A 104 -22.17 -9.95 -13.16
C SER A 104 -22.28 -11.40 -12.65
N ASP A 105 -22.55 -12.35 -13.54
CA ASP A 105 -22.64 -13.77 -13.19
C ASP A 105 -21.27 -14.32 -12.76
N LEU A 106 -20.21 -13.99 -13.50
CA LEU A 106 -18.86 -14.45 -13.17
C LEU A 106 -18.35 -13.85 -11.85
N TYR A 107 -18.72 -12.60 -11.52
CA TYR A 107 -18.46 -12.03 -10.19
C TYR A 107 -19.07 -12.91 -9.09
N LEU A 108 -20.37 -13.27 -9.23
CA LEU A 108 -21.08 -14.02 -8.20
C LEU A 108 -20.59 -15.48 -8.11
N ASP A 109 -20.31 -16.10 -9.24
CA ASP A 109 -19.75 -17.46 -9.27
C ASP A 109 -18.36 -17.51 -8.63
N SER A 110 -17.54 -16.48 -8.86
CA SER A 110 -16.22 -16.35 -8.21
C SER A 110 -16.34 -16.23 -6.70
N VAL A 111 -17.28 -15.41 -6.22
CA VAL A 111 -17.54 -15.27 -4.78
C VAL A 111 -17.94 -16.60 -4.17
N LYS A 112 -18.90 -17.33 -4.79
CA LYS A 112 -19.38 -18.63 -4.29
C LYS A 112 -18.26 -19.65 -4.23
N ALA A 113 -17.53 -19.82 -5.35
CA ALA A 113 -16.43 -20.77 -5.44
C ALA A 113 -15.34 -20.51 -4.41
N ILE A 114 -14.92 -19.25 -4.22
CA ILE A 114 -13.87 -18.89 -3.27
C ILE A 114 -14.37 -19.00 -1.82
N ASP A 115 -15.61 -18.64 -1.54
CA ASP A 115 -16.22 -18.74 -0.20
C ASP A 115 -16.28 -20.21 0.28
N GLU A 116 -16.55 -21.17 -0.62
CA GLU A 116 -16.51 -22.60 -0.31
C GLU A 116 -15.11 -23.11 0.05
N MET A 117 -14.08 -22.50 -0.51
CA MET A 117 -12.67 -22.87 -0.23
C MET A 117 -12.13 -22.30 1.08
N TYR A 118 -12.75 -21.24 1.60
CA TYR A 118 -12.32 -20.54 2.80
C TYR A 118 -13.42 -20.50 3.86
N PRO A 119 -13.48 -21.46 4.79
CA PRO A 119 -14.54 -21.56 5.80
C PRO A 119 -14.69 -20.32 6.70
N GLU A 120 -13.59 -19.57 6.93
CA GLU A 120 -13.65 -18.29 7.64
C GLU A 120 -14.18 -17.13 6.78
N GLY A 121 -14.46 -17.42 5.50
CA GLY A 121 -15.19 -16.58 4.56
C GLY A 121 -14.35 -15.51 3.87
N ILE A 122 -15.08 -14.68 3.14
CA ILE A 122 -14.54 -13.53 2.42
C ILE A 122 -14.62 -12.31 3.33
N LYS A 123 -13.50 -11.58 3.50
CA LYS A 123 -13.45 -10.34 4.30
C LYS A 123 -13.71 -9.08 3.47
N SER A 124 -13.36 -9.12 2.18
CA SER A 124 -13.48 -7.96 1.29
C SER A 124 -13.52 -8.36 -0.17
N ILE A 125 -14.21 -7.57 -0.97
CA ILE A 125 -14.09 -7.56 -2.42
C ILE A 125 -13.66 -6.17 -2.89
N SER A 126 -12.91 -6.10 -4.00
CA SER A 126 -12.46 -4.85 -4.59
C SER A 126 -12.57 -4.89 -6.10
N PHE A 127 -13.17 -3.86 -6.68
CA PHE A 127 -13.23 -3.65 -8.13
C PHE A 127 -12.01 -2.86 -8.57
N PHE A 128 -11.27 -3.42 -9.51
CA PHE A 128 -10.00 -2.91 -9.98
C PHE A 128 -9.85 -3.13 -11.50
N GLY A 129 -8.71 -2.78 -12.10
CA GLY A 129 -8.39 -3.01 -13.50
C GLY A 129 -7.97 -1.73 -14.21
N GLY A 130 -8.35 -1.57 -15.47
CA GLY A 130 -8.16 -0.31 -16.19
C GLY A 130 -9.00 0.80 -15.55
N GLU A 131 -10.29 0.88 -15.91
CA GLU A 131 -11.24 1.75 -15.21
C GLU A 131 -12.54 0.99 -14.94
N PRO A 132 -12.82 0.58 -13.69
CA PRO A 132 -14.01 -0.21 -13.34
C PRO A 132 -15.33 0.47 -13.67
N LEU A 133 -15.39 1.81 -13.65
CA LEU A 133 -16.60 2.56 -13.91
C LEU A 133 -17.04 2.54 -15.39
N LEU A 134 -16.22 2.03 -16.32
CA LEU A 134 -16.60 1.81 -17.72
C LEU A 134 -17.71 0.75 -17.83
N TYR A 135 -17.62 -0.30 -17.04
CA TYR A 135 -18.58 -1.40 -17.02
C TYR A 135 -19.37 -1.45 -15.71
N PHE A 136 -19.70 -0.28 -15.18
CA PHE A 136 -20.39 -0.16 -13.88
C PHE A 136 -21.73 -0.88 -13.81
N LYS A 137 -22.39 -1.12 -14.94
CA LYS A 137 -23.65 -1.90 -15.00
C LYS A 137 -23.48 -3.32 -14.48
N GLU A 138 -22.35 -3.95 -14.73
CA GLU A 138 -22.04 -5.28 -14.21
C GLU A 138 -21.92 -5.26 -12.68
N ILE A 139 -21.32 -4.20 -12.12
CA ILE A 139 -21.23 -3.98 -10.68
C ILE A 139 -22.62 -3.70 -10.09
N GLU A 140 -23.45 -2.85 -10.75
CA GLU A 140 -24.84 -2.57 -10.34
C GLU A 140 -25.68 -3.85 -10.30
N SER A 141 -25.48 -4.78 -11.25
CA SER A 141 -26.20 -6.05 -11.30
C SER A 141 -25.71 -7.06 -10.26
N PHE A 142 -24.41 -7.07 -9.97
CA PHE A 142 -23.77 -8.02 -9.07
C PHE A 142 -23.99 -7.72 -7.58
N VAL A 143 -23.80 -6.45 -7.15
CA VAL A 143 -23.72 -6.08 -5.73
C VAL A 143 -24.95 -6.49 -4.92
N PRO A 144 -26.21 -6.30 -5.38
CA PRO A 144 -27.38 -6.75 -4.63
C PRO A 144 -27.41 -8.27 -4.41
N GLY A 145 -27.02 -9.04 -5.43
CA GLY A 145 -26.92 -10.50 -5.34
C GLY A 145 -25.82 -10.96 -4.37
N PHE A 146 -24.70 -10.25 -4.36
CA PHE A 146 -23.61 -10.47 -3.42
C PHE A 146 -24.04 -10.23 -1.97
N GLU A 147 -24.68 -9.12 -1.68
CA GLU A 147 -25.22 -8.82 -0.35
C GLU A 147 -26.22 -9.89 0.11
N GLN A 148 -27.18 -10.24 -0.77
CA GLN A 148 -28.17 -11.27 -0.48
C GLN A 148 -27.54 -12.64 -0.22
N TYR A 149 -26.44 -12.98 -0.90
CA TYR A 149 -25.72 -14.23 -0.70
C TYR A 149 -25.22 -14.37 0.75
N PHE A 150 -24.68 -13.30 1.35
CA PHE A 150 -24.20 -13.31 2.75
C PHE A 150 -25.36 -13.19 3.73
N ILE A 151 -26.27 -12.26 3.53
CA ILE A 151 -27.43 -12.02 4.43
C ILE A 151 -28.29 -13.28 4.57
N SER A 152 -28.60 -13.97 3.47
CA SER A 152 -29.39 -15.20 3.51
C SER A 152 -28.74 -16.35 4.30
N ARG A 153 -27.42 -16.26 4.53
CA ARG A 153 -26.64 -17.21 5.33
C ARG A 153 -26.39 -16.73 6.77
N GLY A 154 -27.01 -15.62 7.17
CA GLY A 154 -26.83 -15.02 8.49
C GLY A 154 -25.40 -14.46 8.72
N ARG A 155 -24.71 -14.08 7.64
CA ARG A 155 -23.34 -13.55 7.69
C ARG A 155 -23.33 -12.06 7.38
N GLU A 156 -22.35 -11.35 7.94
CA GLU A 156 -22.11 -9.96 7.58
C GLU A 156 -21.65 -9.84 6.13
N VAL A 157 -22.09 -8.76 5.46
CA VAL A 157 -21.65 -8.45 4.11
C VAL A 157 -20.19 -8.00 4.16
N PRO A 158 -19.30 -8.64 3.38
CA PRO A 158 -17.91 -8.23 3.30
C PRO A 158 -17.73 -6.79 2.83
N TYR A 159 -16.61 -6.18 3.20
CA TYR A 159 -16.23 -4.85 2.72
C TYR A 159 -16.17 -4.80 1.19
N ILE A 160 -16.74 -3.74 0.60
CA ILE A 160 -16.73 -3.51 -0.86
C ILE A 160 -15.92 -2.26 -1.16
N GLY A 161 -14.89 -2.39 -2.02
CA GLY A 161 -14.06 -1.29 -2.47
C GLY A 161 -14.05 -1.12 -3.99
N ILE A 162 -13.80 0.09 -4.47
CA ILE A 162 -13.58 0.39 -5.88
C ILE A 162 -12.41 1.37 -6.04
N SER A 163 -11.44 1.02 -6.89
CA SER A 163 -10.35 1.93 -7.28
C SER A 163 -10.66 2.53 -8.64
N THR A 164 -10.67 3.87 -8.73
CA THR A 164 -11.07 4.58 -9.95
C THR A 164 -10.23 5.82 -10.19
N ASN A 165 -10.10 6.21 -11.45
CA ASN A 165 -9.54 7.51 -11.82
C ASN A 165 -10.52 8.68 -11.58
N GLY A 166 -11.75 8.39 -11.14
CA GLY A 166 -12.76 9.37 -10.76
C GLY A 166 -13.50 10.06 -11.92
N SER A 167 -13.01 9.96 -13.15
CA SER A 167 -13.53 10.73 -14.28
C SER A 167 -14.94 10.37 -14.71
N LEU A 168 -15.40 9.16 -14.37
CA LEU A 168 -16.71 8.63 -14.76
C LEU A 168 -17.74 8.61 -13.62
N LEU A 169 -17.45 9.24 -12.47
CA LEU A 169 -18.38 9.35 -11.35
C LEU A 169 -19.54 10.30 -11.69
N THR A 170 -20.77 9.75 -11.70
CA THR A 170 -22.03 10.46 -11.90
C THR A 170 -22.87 10.44 -10.62
N ASN A 171 -23.89 11.30 -10.51
CA ASN A 171 -24.80 11.30 -9.36
C ASN A 171 -25.44 9.92 -9.16
N LYS A 172 -25.94 9.30 -10.25
CA LYS A 172 -26.55 7.96 -10.19
C LYS A 172 -25.58 6.91 -9.64
N LYS A 173 -24.31 6.92 -10.08
CA LYS A 173 -23.30 5.99 -9.56
C LYS A 173 -23.01 6.25 -8.08
N LEU A 174 -22.93 7.52 -7.67
CA LEU A 174 -22.69 7.89 -6.27
C LEU A 174 -23.86 7.52 -5.35
N GLU A 175 -25.10 7.63 -5.81
CA GLU A 175 -26.28 7.16 -5.10
C GLU A 175 -26.22 5.65 -4.85
N PHE A 176 -25.89 4.86 -5.87
CA PHE A 176 -25.70 3.41 -5.76
C PHE A 176 -24.53 3.08 -4.81
N ILE A 177 -23.38 3.72 -4.98
CA ILE A 177 -22.20 3.53 -4.14
C ILE A 177 -22.52 3.82 -2.66
N LYS A 178 -23.30 4.88 -2.40
CA LYS A 178 -23.74 5.22 -1.04
C LYS A 178 -24.70 4.18 -0.48
N GLN A 179 -25.71 3.78 -1.28
CA GLN A 179 -26.72 2.78 -0.88
C GLN A 179 -26.08 1.45 -0.45
N HIS A 180 -25.03 1.02 -1.15
CA HIS A 180 -24.34 -0.26 -0.92
C HIS A 180 -23.03 -0.11 -0.13
N ASN A 181 -22.81 1.05 0.52
CA ASN A 181 -21.62 1.33 1.34
C ASN A 181 -20.28 0.97 0.64
N ILE A 182 -20.19 1.20 -0.67
CA ILE A 182 -18.97 0.93 -1.44
C ILE A 182 -17.95 2.03 -1.14
N LYS A 183 -16.73 1.65 -0.80
CA LYS A 183 -15.64 2.59 -0.51
C LYS A 183 -14.86 2.92 -1.77
N ILE A 184 -14.63 4.21 -1.99
CA ILE A 184 -13.93 4.71 -3.19
C ILE A 184 -12.47 4.99 -2.85
N VAL A 185 -11.55 4.55 -3.72
CA VAL A 185 -10.18 5.03 -3.79
C VAL A 185 -10.01 5.77 -5.11
N MET A 186 -9.81 7.10 -5.04
CA MET A 186 -9.57 7.93 -6.22
C MET A 186 -8.09 8.15 -6.46
N SER A 187 -7.70 8.12 -7.71
CA SER A 187 -6.31 8.40 -8.10
C SER A 187 -6.11 9.90 -8.32
N LEU A 188 -5.18 10.51 -7.55
CA LEU A 188 -4.79 11.92 -7.69
C LEU A 188 -3.35 12.10 -7.21
N ASP A 189 -2.44 12.54 -8.09
CA ASP A 189 -0.99 12.52 -7.83
C ASP A 189 -0.45 13.83 -7.21
N GLY A 190 -1.29 14.70 -6.70
CA GLY A 190 -0.88 15.96 -6.10
C GLY A 190 -1.46 17.16 -6.83
N PRO A 191 -0.75 18.30 -6.89
CA PRO A 191 -1.21 19.50 -7.59
C PRO A 191 -1.34 19.30 -9.10
N LYS A 192 -2.08 20.20 -9.74
CA LYS A 192 -2.47 20.09 -11.16
C LYS A 192 -1.28 19.92 -12.10
N GLU A 193 -0.24 20.70 -11.90
CA GLU A 193 0.99 20.71 -12.71
C GLU A 193 1.80 19.44 -12.62
N ILE A 194 1.56 18.62 -11.61
CA ILE A 194 2.18 17.28 -11.48
C ILE A 194 1.22 16.22 -12.03
N ASN A 195 -0.04 16.29 -11.61
CA ASN A 195 -1.04 15.29 -11.96
C ASN A 195 -1.26 15.18 -13.48
N ASP A 196 -1.43 16.30 -14.17
CA ASP A 196 -1.81 16.34 -15.58
C ASP A 196 -0.65 16.01 -16.54
N ILE A 197 0.60 16.01 -16.07
CA ILE A 197 1.76 15.53 -16.86
C ILE A 197 1.72 14.00 -17.01
N ALA A 198 1.34 13.29 -15.95
CA ALA A 198 1.44 11.84 -15.90
C ALA A 198 0.09 11.15 -16.18
N ARG A 199 -1.02 11.78 -15.83
CA ARG A 199 -2.37 11.28 -16.08
C ARG A 199 -2.98 12.00 -17.27
N ILE A 200 -3.03 11.32 -18.40
CA ILE A 200 -3.43 11.91 -19.69
C ILE A 200 -4.83 11.43 -20.06
N VAL A 201 -5.69 12.39 -20.44
CA VAL A 201 -6.98 12.11 -21.09
C VAL A 201 -6.76 12.00 -22.61
N GLN A 202 -7.46 11.09 -23.24
CA GLN A 202 -7.39 10.94 -24.72
C GLN A 202 -7.88 12.20 -25.47
N LYS A 203 -8.61 13.09 -24.80
CA LYS A 203 -9.10 14.34 -25.38
C LYS A 203 -8.05 15.45 -25.16
N GLU A 204 -7.51 15.94 -26.24
CA GLU A 204 -6.49 17.01 -26.24
C GLU A 204 -6.94 18.25 -25.46
N GLY A 205 -6.08 18.77 -24.58
CA GLY A 205 -6.29 19.98 -23.77
C GLY A 205 -7.22 19.80 -22.56
N ALA A 206 -7.73 18.61 -22.26
CA ALA A 206 -8.54 18.39 -21.07
C ALA A 206 -7.68 18.05 -19.84
N SER A 207 -7.97 18.70 -18.71
CA SER A 207 -7.33 18.41 -17.42
C SER A 207 -8.04 17.28 -16.71
N ILE A 208 -7.30 16.23 -16.38
CA ILE A 208 -7.82 15.16 -15.52
C ILE A 208 -7.90 15.62 -14.06
N TYR A 209 -6.97 16.46 -13.61
CA TYR A 209 -7.03 17.04 -12.29
C TYR A 209 -8.37 17.77 -12.04
N ASP A 210 -8.74 18.72 -12.92
CA ASP A 210 -9.99 19.46 -12.78
C ASP A 210 -11.23 18.53 -12.78
N THR A 211 -11.16 17.43 -13.53
CA THR A 211 -12.22 16.42 -13.56
C THR A 211 -12.32 15.65 -12.25
N VAL A 212 -11.18 15.24 -11.68
CA VAL A 212 -11.13 14.52 -10.40
C VAL A 212 -11.56 15.43 -9.24
N ILE A 213 -11.15 16.70 -9.23
CA ILE A 213 -11.60 17.67 -8.19
C ILE A 213 -13.13 17.82 -8.20
N LYS A 214 -13.74 17.97 -9.39
CA LYS A 214 -15.21 17.98 -9.49
C LYS A 214 -15.85 16.66 -9.02
N ALA A 215 -15.21 15.53 -9.26
CA ALA A 215 -15.67 14.24 -8.75
C ALA A 215 -15.57 14.16 -7.23
N ILE A 216 -14.51 14.67 -6.63
CA ILE A 216 -14.33 14.77 -5.17
C ILE A 216 -15.43 15.64 -4.55
N GLU A 217 -15.66 16.84 -5.07
CA GLU A 217 -16.72 17.74 -4.60
C GLU A 217 -18.10 17.09 -4.67
N LYS A 218 -18.37 16.42 -5.79
CA LYS A 218 -19.62 15.67 -5.98
C LYS A 218 -19.75 14.51 -4.99
N THR A 219 -18.68 13.75 -4.76
CA THR A 219 -18.63 12.64 -3.81
C THR A 219 -18.92 13.14 -2.39
N LYS A 220 -18.29 14.24 -1.99
CA LYS A 220 -18.56 14.90 -0.70
C LYS A 220 -20.02 15.38 -0.58
N SER A 221 -20.58 15.99 -1.62
CA SER A 221 -21.97 16.48 -1.58
C SER A 221 -22.99 15.35 -1.44
N HIS A 222 -22.66 14.12 -1.89
CA HIS A 222 -23.49 12.94 -1.67
C HIS A 222 -23.26 12.29 -0.29
N GLY A 223 -22.29 12.76 0.50
CA GLY A 223 -21.92 12.17 1.79
C GLY A 223 -21.30 10.78 1.62
N VAL A 224 -20.61 10.53 0.50
CA VAL A 224 -19.85 9.29 0.25
C VAL A 224 -18.42 9.52 0.72
N SER A 225 -17.91 8.61 1.54
CA SER A 225 -16.52 8.65 1.97
C SER A 225 -15.58 8.12 0.89
N PHE A 226 -14.37 8.66 0.81
CA PHE A 226 -13.38 8.26 -0.17
C PHE A 226 -11.95 8.38 0.37
N SER A 227 -11.07 7.62 -0.24
CA SER A 227 -9.61 7.71 -0.08
C SER A 227 -8.97 8.24 -1.34
N ILE A 228 -7.77 8.80 -1.23
CA ILE A 228 -6.95 9.20 -2.37
C ILE A 228 -5.69 8.35 -2.40
N GLN A 229 -5.29 7.91 -3.59
CA GLN A 229 -3.97 7.35 -3.86
C GLN A 229 -3.16 8.35 -4.67
N MET A 230 -2.03 8.77 -4.12
CA MET A 230 -1.04 9.67 -4.71
C MET A 230 0.20 8.86 -5.12
N THR A 231 0.58 8.95 -6.38
CA THR A 231 1.75 8.25 -6.93
C THR A 231 2.89 9.23 -7.16
N ILE A 232 3.94 9.15 -6.33
CA ILE A 232 5.16 9.93 -6.50
C ILE A 232 5.92 9.41 -7.71
N ASN A 233 6.22 10.29 -8.66
CA ASN A 233 6.98 10.01 -9.86
C ASN A 233 8.09 11.04 -10.07
N GLN A 234 8.87 10.92 -11.14
CA GLN A 234 10.00 11.82 -11.39
C GLN A 234 9.60 13.29 -11.52
N ASN A 235 8.35 13.63 -11.87
CA ASN A 235 7.91 15.03 -11.91
C ASN A 235 7.88 15.66 -10.53
N HIS A 236 7.52 14.89 -9.49
CA HIS A 236 7.65 15.32 -8.10
C HIS A 236 9.11 15.60 -7.76
N ILE A 237 10.00 14.68 -8.14
CA ILE A 237 11.45 14.79 -7.89
C ILE A 237 12.04 16.03 -8.55
N LYS A 238 11.72 16.28 -9.82
CA LYS A 238 12.21 17.43 -10.59
C LYS A 238 11.74 18.78 -10.04
N GLN A 239 10.55 18.83 -9.43
CA GLN A 239 9.97 20.05 -8.89
C GLN A 239 10.29 20.24 -7.40
N TYR A 240 10.71 19.18 -6.70
CA TYR A 240 10.93 19.23 -5.27
C TYR A 240 11.99 20.26 -4.86
N LYS A 241 11.65 21.00 -3.80
CA LYS A 241 12.54 21.83 -3.00
C LYS A 241 12.13 21.64 -1.54
N PRO A 242 13.05 21.80 -0.58
CA PRO A 242 12.71 21.73 0.85
C PRO A 242 11.51 22.64 1.19
N GLY A 243 10.52 22.09 1.86
CA GLY A 243 9.25 22.74 2.20
C GLY A 243 8.10 22.44 1.22
N LEU A 244 8.39 22.10 -0.03
CA LEU A 244 7.37 21.94 -1.06
C LEU A 244 6.50 20.70 -0.89
N ALA A 245 7.06 19.63 -0.33
CA ALA A 245 6.28 18.42 -0.07
C ALA A 245 5.18 18.68 0.98
N ALA A 246 5.46 19.49 2.00
CA ALA A 246 4.46 19.91 2.98
C ALA A 246 3.34 20.73 2.32
N GLU A 247 3.66 21.66 1.41
CA GLU A 247 2.66 22.44 0.66
C GLU A 247 1.75 21.53 -0.19
N TRP A 248 2.32 20.52 -0.85
CA TRP A 248 1.53 19.54 -1.60
C TRP A 248 0.58 18.74 -0.70
N LEU A 249 1.06 18.36 0.49
CA LEU A 249 0.21 17.67 1.47
C LEU A 249 -0.92 18.56 1.97
N GLU A 250 -0.67 19.84 2.21
CA GLU A 250 -1.72 20.79 2.60
C GLU A 250 -2.79 20.93 1.53
N ILE A 251 -2.43 20.89 0.23
CA ILE A 251 -3.40 20.85 -0.87
C ILE A 251 -4.24 19.59 -0.79
N MET A 252 -3.60 18.41 -0.59
CA MET A 252 -4.28 17.13 -0.52
C MET A 252 -5.18 17.01 0.73
N GLU A 253 -4.78 17.57 1.85
CA GLU A 253 -5.55 17.59 3.11
C GLU A 253 -6.86 18.40 2.98
N LYS A 254 -6.93 19.43 2.10
CA LYS A 254 -8.15 20.22 1.85
C LYS A 254 -9.29 19.38 1.27
N TYR A 255 -9.00 18.24 0.65
CA TYR A 255 -10.04 17.36 0.11
C TYR A 255 -10.74 16.54 1.19
N GLU A 256 -10.23 16.50 2.43
CA GLU A 256 -10.82 15.81 3.59
C GLU A 256 -11.05 14.32 3.34
N THR A 257 -10.13 13.70 2.61
CA THR A 257 -10.13 12.25 2.34
C THR A 257 -9.99 11.44 3.64
N GLU A 258 -10.61 10.26 3.71
CA GLU A 258 -10.46 9.36 4.88
C GLU A 258 -9.03 8.82 5.01
N ASN A 259 -8.39 8.56 3.86
CA ASN A 259 -7.00 8.13 3.82
C ASN A 259 -6.30 8.67 2.57
N LEU A 260 -5.06 9.09 2.73
CA LEU A 260 -4.15 9.45 1.65
C LEU A 260 -3.06 8.37 1.56
N ALA A 261 -3.18 7.47 0.59
CA ALA A 261 -2.16 6.48 0.30
C ALA A 261 -1.08 7.10 -0.58
N ILE A 262 0.15 7.17 -0.08
CA ILE A 262 1.30 7.69 -0.83
C ILE A 262 2.16 6.52 -1.24
N VAL A 263 2.36 6.35 -2.56
CA VAL A 263 3.15 5.27 -3.15
C VAL A 263 4.18 5.83 -4.12
N VAL A 264 5.24 5.09 -4.38
CA VAL A 264 6.25 5.43 -5.40
C VAL A 264 5.88 4.75 -6.70
N VAL A 265 6.05 5.45 -7.81
CA VAL A 265 5.85 4.91 -9.15
C VAL A 265 6.83 3.78 -9.42
N GLU A 266 6.31 2.74 -10.04
CA GLU A 266 7.12 1.70 -10.66
C GLU A 266 6.70 1.61 -12.13
N THR A 267 7.62 1.99 -13.00
CA THR A 267 7.40 2.08 -14.44
C THR A 267 8.74 1.94 -15.16
N ASP A 268 8.72 1.43 -16.36
CA ASP A 268 9.84 1.41 -17.30
C ASP A 268 9.94 2.70 -18.13
N HIS A 269 8.94 3.60 -18.03
CA HIS A 269 8.95 4.88 -18.70
C HIS A 269 10.07 5.79 -18.18
N ALA A 270 11.09 6.04 -19.00
CA ALA A 270 12.32 6.72 -18.62
C ALA A 270 12.11 8.09 -17.95
N ASP A 271 11.10 8.87 -18.39
CA ASP A 271 10.84 10.22 -17.86
C ASP A 271 10.08 10.22 -16.54
N LEU A 272 9.61 9.07 -16.06
CA LEU A 272 8.82 8.97 -14.85
C LEU A 272 9.40 8.05 -13.79
N GLN A 273 10.31 7.15 -14.16
CA GLN A 273 10.99 6.24 -13.23
C GLN A 273 11.96 7.00 -12.30
N ILE A 274 12.15 6.49 -11.09
CA ILE A 274 13.08 7.03 -10.09
C ILE A 274 14.16 5.98 -9.85
N LYS A 275 15.27 6.06 -10.61
CA LYS A 275 16.39 5.08 -10.55
C LYS A 275 17.73 5.72 -10.32
N ASP A 276 17.95 6.94 -10.86
CA ASP A 276 19.25 7.59 -10.77
C ASP A 276 19.56 7.99 -9.31
N LYS A 277 20.84 7.90 -8.93
CA LYS A 277 21.28 8.23 -7.59
C LYS A 277 20.81 9.61 -7.12
N ALA A 278 20.91 10.62 -8.00
CA ALA A 278 20.45 11.98 -7.67
C ALA A 278 18.93 12.03 -7.40
N HIS A 279 18.13 11.30 -8.19
CA HIS A 279 16.68 11.21 -7.97
C HIS A 279 16.34 10.46 -6.68
N LEU A 280 17.09 9.41 -6.34
CA LEU A 280 16.92 8.66 -5.08
C LEU A 280 17.28 9.52 -3.86
N GLU A 281 18.30 10.36 -3.93
CA GLU A 281 18.67 11.32 -2.87
C GLU A 281 17.56 12.36 -2.66
N VAL A 282 16.96 12.87 -3.74
CA VAL A 282 15.81 13.79 -3.64
C VAL A 282 14.58 13.07 -3.09
N LEU A 283 14.32 11.84 -3.50
CA LEU A 283 13.23 11.03 -2.95
C LEU A 283 13.40 10.83 -1.44
N ASP A 284 14.61 10.52 -0.98
CA ASP A 284 14.91 10.38 0.45
C ASP A 284 14.54 11.65 1.23
N GLN A 285 15.00 12.82 0.76
CA GLN A 285 14.72 14.10 1.39
C GLN A 285 13.20 14.39 1.43
N MET A 286 12.52 14.18 0.33
CA MET A 286 11.07 14.40 0.21
C MET A 286 10.29 13.47 1.15
N VAL A 287 10.64 12.19 1.21
CA VAL A 287 9.95 11.24 2.10
C VAL A 287 10.20 11.56 3.56
N ARG A 288 11.40 11.99 3.93
CA ARG A 288 11.69 12.49 5.29
C ARG A 288 10.82 13.70 5.64
N GLU A 289 10.65 14.66 4.72
CA GLU A 289 9.78 15.82 4.92
C GLU A 289 8.32 15.40 5.09
N ILE A 290 7.79 14.54 4.21
CA ILE A 290 6.43 14.00 4.30
C ILE A 290 6.23 13.27 5.65
N THR A 291 7.19 12.45 6.04
CA THR A 291 7.11 11.69 7.31
C THR A 291 7.10 12.63 8.51
N ARG A 292 8.00 13.62 8.55
CA ARG A 292 8.04 14.63 9.62
C ARG A 292 6.75 15.45 9.70
N TYR A 293 6.14 15.80 8.56
CA TYR A 293 4.86 16.49 8.53
C TYR A 293 3.78 15.72 9.32
N TYR A 294 3.66 14.41 9.11
CA TYR A 294 2.67 13.59 9.83
C TYR A 294 3.09 13.26 11.26
N ILE A 295 4.38 13.08 11.52
CA ILE A 295 4.89 12.93 12.89
C ILE A 295 4.61 14.17 13.74
N ASN A 296 4.85 15.38 13.20
CA ASN A 296 4.60 16.62 13.92
C ASN A 296 3.12 16.76 14.31
N LYS A 297 2.20 16.37 13.44
CA LYS A 297 0.78 16.32 13.79
C LYS A 297 0.47 15.42 15.00
N LEU A 298 1.25 14.37 15.24
CA LEU A 298 1.03 13.49 16.40
C LEU A 298 1.27 14.18 17.76
N PHE A 299 1.92 15.35 17.76
CA PHE A 299 2.12 16.17 18.95
C PHE A 299 0.99 17.20 19.17
N GLU A 300 0.11 17.39 18.22
CA GLU A 300 -1.02 18.32 18.30
C GLU A 300 -2.17 17.74 19.14
N GLU A 301 -3.13 18.60 19.50
CA GLU A 301 -4.36 18.18 20.16
C GLU A 301 -5.38 17.71 19.09
N ASN A 302 -5.82 16.44 19.18
CA ASN A 302 -6.82 15.85 18.27
C ASN A 302 -6.50 15.96 16.77
N PRO A 303 -5.32 15.57 16.32
CA PRO A 303 -4.94 15.68 14.92
C PRO A 303 -5.73 14.74 14.02
N VAL A 304 -5.92 15.14 12.78
CA VAL A 304 -6.40 14.25 11.71
C VAL A 304 -5.18 13.74 10.95
N ILE A 305 -4.95 12.43 10.99
CA ILE A 305 -3.84 11.77 10.26
C ILE A 305 -4.43 11.06 9.04
N ARG A 306 -4.27 11.68 7.87
CA ARG A 306 -4.80 11.11 6.62
C ARG A 306 -3.83 10.13 5.96
N ALA A 307 -2.54 10.43 5.86
CA ALA A 307 -1.56 9.47 5.34
C ALA A 307 -1.09 8.49 6.42
N LYS A 308 -1.98 7.59 6.80
CA LYS A 308 -1.75 6.59 7.86
C LYS A 308 -0.56 5.68 7.57
N GLY A 309 -0.25 5.43 6.28
CA GLY A 309 0.92 4.70 5.84
C GLY A 309 2.24 5.32 6.31
N MET A 310 2.30 6.67 6.42
CA MET A 310 3.51 7.38 6.83
C MET A 310 3.85 7.21 8.32
N ILE A 311 2.86 6.84 9.15
CA ILE A 311 3.06 6.53 10.57
C ILE A 311 2.93 5.03 10.89
N ALA A 312 2.74 4.19 9.89
CA ALA A 312 2.58 2.75 10.09
C ALA A 312 3.80 2.12 10.77
N ALA A 313 5.00 2.59 10.45
CA ALA A 313 6.24 2.14 11.10
C ALA A 313 6.21 2.38 12.62
N LEU A 314 5.70 3.52 13.12
CA LEU A 314 5.53 3.79 14.56
C LEU A 314 4.63 2.74 15.24
N ILE A 315 3.52 2.40 14.59
CA ILE A 315 2.58 1.40 15.10
C ILE A 315 3.26 0.03 15.21
N GLN A 316 4.05 -0.33 14.23
CA GLN A 316 4.73 -1.63 14.20
C GLN A 316 5.91 -1.68 15.18
N LEU A 317 6.70 -0.60 15.27
CA LEU A 317 7.75 -0.45 16.27
C LEU A 317 7.20 -0.61 17.70
N ALA A 318 6.03 -0.02 17.97
CA ALA A 318 5.37 -0.17 19.27
C ALA A 318 4.90 -1.60 19.56
N LYS A 319 4.45 -2.33 18.53
CA LYS A 319 4.00 -3.74 18.66
C LYS A 319 5.17 -4.72 18.79
N GLY A 320 6.35 -4.37 18.29
CA GLY A 320 7.54 -5.24 18.28
C GLY A 320 7.31 -6.57 17.56
N LYS A 321 6.46 -6.58 16.53
CA LYS A 321 6.10 -7.79 15.77
C LYS A 321 6.46 -7.62 14.30
N TYR A 322 6.93 -8.69 13.71
CA TYR A 322 7.15 -8.78 12.27
C TYR A 322 5.85 -8.49 11.49
N VAL A 323 5.97 -7.66 10.47
CA VAL A 323 4.88 -7.30 9.56
C VAL A 323 5.12 -7.91 8.20
N ASP A 324 4.21 -8.75 7.81
CA ASP A 324 4.11 -9.22 6.44
C ASP A 324 3.38 -8.15 5.61
N SER A 325 4.03 -7.65 4.58
CA SER A 325 3.51 -6.56 3.74
C SER A 325 2.75 -7.06 2.52
N CYS A 326 2.96 -8.30 2.10
CA CYS A 326 2.34 -8.83 0.89
C CYS A 326 1.00 -9.50 1.17
N SER A 327 -0.07 -9.08 0.47
CA SER A 327 -1.41 -9.66 0.62
C SER A 327 -1.63 -10.96 -0.17
N ALA A 328 -0.71 -11.35 -1.06
CA ALA A 328 -0.83 -12.59 -1.82
C ALA A 328 -0.97 -13.80 -0.88
N GLY A 329 -2.02 -14.59 -1.09
CA GLY A 329 -2.44 -15.68 -0.20
C GLY A 329 -3.44 -15.29 0.91
N HIS A 330 -3.58 -13.98 1.22
CA HIS A 330 -4.70 -13.41 2.00
C HIS A 330 -5.71 -12.70 1.10
N SER A 331 -5.37 -12.51 -0.14
CA SER A 331 -6.22 -12.03 -1.22
C SER A 331 -5.81 -12.72 -2.50
N VAL A 332 -6.78 -12.84 -3.40
CA VAL A 332 -6.59 -13.34 -4.75
C VAL A 332 -7.14 -12.34 -5.74
N PHE A 333 -6.70 -12.46 -6.97
CA PHE A 333 -7.15 -11.65 -8.08
C PHE A 333 -7.88 -12.53 -9.09
N VAL A 334 -9.10 -12.15 -9.45
CA VAL A 334 -9.92 -12.86 -10.44
C VAL A 334 -9.98 -12.04 -11.72
N ASP A 335 -9.54 -12.64 -12.81
CA ASP A 335 -9.53 -12.02 -14.13
C ASP A 335 -10.87 -12.14 -14.87
N THR A 336 -11.01 -11.45 -15.98
CA THR A 336 -12.26 -11.39 -16.79
C THR A 336 -12.68 -12.72 -17.41
N ASP A 337 -11.77 -13.69 -17.48
CA ASP A 337 -12.02 -15.07 -17.94
C ASP A 337 -12.27 -16.09 -16.81
N GLY A 338 -12.19 -15.63 -15.55
CA GLY A 338 -12.32 -16.46 -14.35
C GLY A 338 -10.98 -17.05 -13.86
N GLY A 339 -9.87 -16.75 -14.50
CA GLY A 339 -8.54 -17.10 -14.04
C GLY A 339 -8.23 -16.47 -12.69
N ILE A 340 -7.64 -17.24 -11.76
CA ILE A 340 -7.35 -16.79 -10.40
C ILE A 340 -5.82 -16.68 -10.23
N TYR A 341 -5.36 -15.52 -9.77
CA TYR A 341 -3.94 -15.19 -9.60
C TYR A 341 -3.65 -14.70 -8.16
N PRO A 342 -2.38 -14.72 -7.70
CA PRO A 342 -2.02 -14.22 -6.37
C PRO A 342 -2.32 -12.71 -6.18
N CYS A 343 -2.14 -11.91 -7.23
CA CYS A 343 -2.55 -10.49 -7.30
C CYS A 343 -2.56 -10.02 -8.76
N HIS A 344 -3.02 -8.80 -9.00
CA HIS A 344 -3.11 -8.19 -10.33
C HIS A 344 -1.77 -8.06 -11.08
N MET A 345 -0.64 -8.05 -10.36
CA MET A 345 0.70 -7.97 -10.97
C MET A 345 1.10 -9.25 -11.73
N PHE A 346 0.40 -10.35 -11.49
CA PHE A 346 0.72 -11.66 -12.07
C PHE A 346 -0.30 -12.13 -13.11
N CYS A 347 -1.34 -11.33 -13.42
CA CYS A 347 -2.47 -11.79 -14.23
C CYS A 347 -2.18 -12.02 -15.71
N ASN A 348 -0.98 -11.69 -16.19
CA ASN A 348 -0.54 -11.90 -17.57
C ASN A 348 0.49 -13.02 -17.72
N ASP A 349 0.76 -13.76 -16.64
CA ASP A 349 1.75 -14.82 -16.65
C ASP A 349 1.14 -16.11 -16.08
N ASP A 350 0.91 -17.06 -16.97
CA ASP A 350 0.22 -18.31 -16.66
C ASP A 350 0.99 -19.18 -15.63
N GLN A 351 2.29 -18.95 -15.44
CA GLN A 351 3.03 -19.64 -14.38
C GLN A 351 2.48 -19.34 -12.98
N PHE A 352 1.84 -18.18 -12.80
CA PHE A 352 1.20 -17.76 -11.55
C PHE A 352 -0.29 -18.08 -11.49
N LEU A 353 -0.85 -18.71 -12.52
CA LEU A 353 -2.25 -19.10 -12.51
C LEU A 353 -2.49 -20.13 -11.41
N LEU A 354 -3.28 -19.73 -10.41
CA LEU A 354 -3.64 -20.58 -9.27
C LEU A 354 -4.76 -21.56 -9.61
N GLY A 355 -5.56 -21.24 -10.63
CA GLY A 355 -6.69 -22.03 -11.10
C GLY A 355 -7.72 -21.17 -11.80
N ASN A 356 -8.91 -21.71 -12.05
CA ASN A 356 -10.00 -20.98 -12.69
C ASN A 356 -11.31 -21.26 -11.95
N VAL A 357 -12.13 -20.24 -11.80
CA VAL A 357 -13.45 -20.34 -11.16
C VAL A 357 -14.34 -21.40 -11.83
N ARG A 358 -14.26 -21.50 -13.16
CA ARG A 358 -15.07 -22.44 -13.98
C ARG A 358 -14.62 -23.89 -13.86
N ASP A 359 -13.37 -24.12 -13.44
CA ASP A 359 -12.75 -25.45 -13.37
C ASP A 359 -12.70 -25.99 -11.93
N GLY A 360 -13.47 -25.41 -11.02
CA GLY A 360 -13.53 -25.85 -9.61
C GLY A 360 -12.61 -25.11 -8.66
N GLY A 361 -12.01 -24.00 -9.10
CA GLY A 361 -11.34 -23.04 -8.22
C GLY A 361 -9.81 -23.10 -8.24
N MET A 362 -9.16 -23.12 -7.07
CA MET A 362 -7.71 -22.94 -6.94
C MET A 362 -6.97 -24.22 -6.56
N ASP A 363 -5.77 -24.39 -7.11
CA ASP A 363 -4.81 -25.41 -6.71
C ASP A 363 -4.21 -25.06 -5.33
N ARG A 364 -4.41 -25.96 -4.37
CA ARG A 364 -3.97 -25.79 -2.98
C ARG A 364 -2.46 -25.63 -2.84
N GLU A 365 -1.67 -26.39 -3.58
CA GLU A 365 -0.22 -26.36 -3.50
C GLU A 365 0.32 -25.05 -4.06
N LYS A 366 -0.16 -24.63 -5.23
CA LYS A 366 0.22 -23.34 -5.83
C LYS A 366 -0.11 -22.16 -4.90
N VAL A 367 -1.30 -22.15 -4.27
CA VAL A 367 -1.67 -21.10 -3.31
C VAL A 367 -0.71 -21.09 -2.13
N ASN A 368 -0.41 -22.27 -1.54
CA ASN A 368 0.50 -22.37 -0.40
C ASN A 368 1.90 -21.86 -0.75
N VAL A 369 2.44 -22.22 -1.92
CA VAL A 369 3.73 -21.70 -2.40
C VAL A 369 3.70 -20.19 -2.49
N GLN A 370 2.72 -19.62 -3.19
CA GLN A 370 2.64 -18.18 -3.39
C GLN A 370 2.39 -17.41 -2.08
N ALA A 371 1.63 -17.96 -1.16
CA ALA A 371 1.31 -17.34 0.12
C ALA A 371 2.51 -17.24 1.07
N ASN A 372 3.50 -18.13 0.91
CA ASN A 372 4.64 -18.23 1.81
C ASN A 372 5.96 -17.65 1.25
N ILE A 373 5.94 -17.04 0.07
CA ILE A 373 7.08 -16.23 -0.41
C ILE A 373 7.19 -14.98 0.43
N ASP A 374 8.29 -14.84 1.16
CA ASP A 374 8.50 -13.74 2.11
C ASP A 374 9.79 -12.96 1.79
N ARG A 375 9.83 -11.67 2.17
CA ARG A 375 11.02 -10.84 1.96
C ARG A 375 12.25 -11.31 2.73
N MET A 376 12.03 -12.06 3.81
CA MET A 376 13.14 -12.61 4.61
C MET A 376 13.87 -13.77 3.92
N ASP A 377 13.38 -14.23 2.77
CA ASP A 377 14.12 -15.16 1.91
C ASP A 377 15.20 -14.40 1.10
N GLY A 378 15.03 -13.09 0.86
CA GLY A 378 15.97 -12.24 0.14
C GLY A 378 17.08 -11.67 1.03
N ASP A 379 18.34 -11.74 0.59
CA ASP A 379 19.50 -11.35 1.42
C ASP A 379 19.53 -9.86 1.78
N ARG A 380 19.12 -8.98 0.88
CA ARG A 380 19.10 -7.52 1.13
C ARG A 380 18.12 -7.14 2.23
N CYS A 381 16.99 -7.84 2.34
CA CYS A 381 15.99 -7.57 3.38
C CYS A 381 16.41 -8.05 4.77
N LYS A 382 17.21 -9.12 4.86
CA LYS A 382 17.75 -9.65 6.13
C LYS A 382 18.65 -8.66 6.87
N VAL A 383 19.30 -7.77 6.14
CA VAL A 383 20.24 -6.77 6.69
C VAL A 383 19.70 -5.35 6.67
N CYS A 384 18.38 -5.17 6.46
CA CYS A 384 17.76 -3.86 6.33
C CYS A 384 17.27 -3.32 7.68
N ILE A 385 17.41 -2.01 7.91
CA ILE A 385 16.84 -1.33 9.09
C ILE A 385 15.33 -1.52 9.18
N ALA A 386 14.63 -1.64 8.05
CA ALA A 386 13.19 -1.81 7.97
C ALA A 386 12.73 -3.29 8.04
N GLN A 387 13.64 -4.26 8.22
CA GLN A 387 13.33 -5.68 8.07
C GLN A 387 12.07 -6.16 8.81
N SER A 388 11.80 -5.67 10.01
CA SER A 388 10.62 -6.07 10.80
C SER A 388 9.36 -5.26 10.51
N VAL A 389 9.49 -4.06 9.93
CA VAL A 389 8.40 -3.07 9.81
C VAL A 389 8.15 -2.62 8.35
N CYS A 390 8.81 -3.22 7.37
CA CYS A 390 8.67 -2.84 5.97
C CYS A 390 7.26 -3.12 5.46
N SER A 391 6.60 -2.10 4.92
CA SER A 391 5.29 -2.17 4.27
C SER A 391 5.36 -2.00 2.75
N PHE A 392 6.54 -1.76 2.19
CA PHE A 392 6.76 -1.47 0.77
C PHE A 392 7.29 -2.65 -0.05
N TRP A 393 7.68 -3.76 0.59
CA TRP A 393 8.08 -4.94 -0.16
C TRP A 393 6.90 -5.52 -0.94
N CYS A 394 7.08 -5.73 -2.25
CA CYS A 394 6.03 -6.24 -3.13
C CYS A 394 6.63 -7.19 -4.18
N LYS A 395 6.44 -8.49 -3.99
CA LYS A 395 6.97 -9.50 -4.89
C LYS A 395 6.49 -9.36 -6.34
N GLY A 396 5.25 -8.92 -6.55
CA GLY A 396 4.70 -8.74 -7.90
C GLY A 396 5.37 -7.60 -8.66
N ILE A 397 5.54 -6.43 -8.02
CA ILE A 397 6.24 -5.29 -8.64
C ILE A 397 7.70 -5.65 -8.93
N GLN A 398 8.39 -6.30 -7.99
CA GLN A 398 9.78 -6.72 -8.18
C GLN A 398 9.89 -7.68 -9.37
N TYR A 399 9.04 -8.70 -9.40
CA TYR A 399 9.02 -9.65 -10.51
C TYR A 399 8.76 -8.97 -11.88
N LEU A 400 7.78 -8.09 -11.98
CA LEU A 400 7.50 -7.37 -13.21
C LEU A 400 8.66 -6.48 -13.66
N SER A 401 9.39 -5.88 -12.72
CA SER A 401 10.48 -4.95 -13.05
C SER A 401 11.81 -5.63 -13.29
N THR A 402 12.08 -6.79 -12.70
CA THR A 402 13.41 -7.42 -12.69
C THR A 402 13.41 -8.89 -13.12
N GLY A 403 12.26 -9.54 -13.15
CA GLY A 403 12.14 -11.00 -13.33
C GLY A 403 12.38 -11.81 -12.05
N ASP A 404 12.72 -11.15 -10.92
CA ASP A 404 13.00 -11.80 -9.65
C ASP A 404 12.15 -11.15 -8.52
N MET A 405 11.46 -11.98 -7.73
CA MET A 405 10.64 -11.53 -6.62
C MET A 405 11.45 -10.98 -5.43
N TYR A 406 12.73 -11.30 -5.35
CA TYR A 406 13.64 -10.91 -4.27
C TYR A 406 14.57 -9.76 -4.62
N GLU A 407 14.66 -9.40 -5.88
CA GLU A 407 15.41 -8.23 -6.33
C GLU A 407 14.61 -6.95 -6.05
N VAL A 408 14.92 -6.32 -4.91
CA VAL A 408 14.18 -5.15 -4.42
C VAL A 408 14.57 -3.87 -5.16
N LEU A 409 13.57 -3.04 -5.44
CA LEU A 409 13.75 -1.78 -6.14
C LEU A 409 14.22 -0.68 -5.20
N ASP A 410 15.24 0.08 -5.63
CA ASP A 410 15.88 1.10 -4.80
C ASP A 410 14.92 2.22 -4.39
N SER A 411 14.04 2.67 -5.27
CA SER A 411 13.02 3.69 -4.96
C SER A 411 12.15 3.29 -3.76
N ARG A 412 11.72 2.04 -3.70
CA ARG A 412 10.90 1.50 -2.62
C ARG A 412 11.70 1.35 -1.32
N CYS A 413 12.95 0.91 -1.44
CA CYS A 413 13.86 0.80 -0.29
C CYS A 413 14.16 2.16 0.32
N VAL A 414 14.51 3.16 -0.50
CA VAL A 414 14.77 4.54 -0.07
C VAL A 414 13.56 5.11 0.64
N PHE A 415 12.36 4.98 0.06
CA PHE A 415 11.13 5.43 0.69
C PHE A 415 10.93 4.83 2.09
N GLN A 416 11.05 3.51 2.19
CA GLN A 416 10.79 2.82 3.46
C GLN A 416 11.86 3.11 4.51
N ILE A 417 13.13 3.18 4.12
CA ILE A 417 14.25 3.47 5.03
C ILE A 417 14.11 4.89 5.58
N ALA A 418 13.90 5.89 4.72
CA ALA A 418 13.71 7.28 5.13
C ALA A 418 12.53 7.43 6.12
N ASN A 419 11.41 6.76 5.84
CA ASN A 419 10.25 6.74 6.73
C ASN A 419 10.57 6.13 8.09
N VAL A 420 11.22 4.97 8.14
CA VAL A 420 11.56 4.29 9.40
C VAL A 420 12.54 5.10 10.23
N GLU A 421 13.55 5.69 9.62
CA GLU A 421 14.53 6.51 10.34
C GLU A 421 13.90 7.75 10.98
N GLU A 422 13.01 8.45 10.27
CA GLU A 422 12.29 9.60 10.85
C GLU A 422 11.35 9.17 11.99
N CYS A 423 10.70 8.00 11.87
CA CYS A 423 9.92 7.43 12.95
C CYS A 423 10.79 7.10 14.19
N LEU A 424 11.98 6.55 14.00
CA LEU A 424 12.91 6.27 15.10
C LEU A 424 13.41 7.55 15.76
N LYS A 425 13.76 8.59 14.99
CA LYS A 425 14.13 9.91 15.50
C LYS A 425 13.03 10.53 16.36
N ALA A 426 11.78 10.43 15.94
CA ALA A 426 10.64 10.91 16.72
C ALA A 426 10.55 10.23 18.09
N LEU A 427 10.81 8.92 18.17
CA LEU A 427 10.80 8.17 19.42
C LEU A 427 11.95 8.56 20.38
N ALA A 428 13.07 9.05 19.85
CA ALA A 428 14.22 9.48 20.65
C ALA A 428 13.89 10.60 21.61
N ASN A 429 13.08 11.55 21.15
CA ASN A 429 12.74 12.78 21.90
C ASN A 429 11.54 12.59 22.85
N LEU A 430 10.89 11.41 22.84
CA LEU A 430 9.78 11.12 23.72
C LEU A 430 10.22 10.65 25.10
N LYS A 431 9.89 11.44 26.13
CA LYS A 431 10.16 11.08 27.54
C LYS A 431 8.94 10.38 28.12
N LYS A 432 9.08 9.09 28.48
CA LYS A 432 8.02 8.30 29.11
C LYS A 432 7.51 8.97 30.40
N GLY A 433 6.21 9.00 30.58
CA GLY A 433 5.55 9.58 31.76
C GLY A 433 5.23 11.07 31.62
N THR A 434 5.48 11.69 30.48
CA THR A 434 5.05 13.08 30.20
C THR A 434 3.69 13.11 29.47
N ASP A 435 2.98 14.23 29.56
CA ASP A 435 1.71 14.44 28.83
C ASP A 435 1.94 14.39 27.32
N VAL A 436 3.08 14.87 26.84
CA VAL A 436 3.48 14.80 25.41
C VAL A 436 3.60 13.35 24.98
N TYR A 437 4.25 12.49 25.77
CA TYR A 437 4.37 11.06 25.48
C TYR A 437 2.99 10.40 25.39
N THR A 438 2.11 10.69 26.36
CA THR A 438 0.77 10.12 26.41
C THR A 438 -0.08 10.57 25.22
N ARG A 439 -0.06 11.86 24.90
CA ARG A 439 -0.77 12.44 23.75
C ARG A 439 -0.30 11.83 22.43
N PHE A 440 1.01 11.77 22.20
CA PHE A 440 1.59 11.17 21.00
C PHE A 440 1.07 9.75 20.76
N TRP A 441 1.18 8.87 21.76
CA TRP A 441 0.74 7.48 21.60
C TRP A 441 -0.76 7.32 21.49
N ASN A 442 -1.54 8.18 22.13
CA ASN A 442 -3.00 8.21 21.94
C ASN A 442 -3.34 8.59 20.49
N ASN A 443 -2.65 9.56 19.92
CA ASN A 443 -2.87 9.98 18.54
C ASN A 443 -2.46 8.87 17.54
N VAL A 444 -1.36 8.17 17.77
CA VAL A 444 -0.97 6.98 16.99
C VAL A 444 -2.05 5.89 17.07
N ALA A 445 -2.57 5.61 18.27
CA ALA A 445 -3.61 4.60 18.46
C ALA A 445 -4.93 5.00 17.79
N ASN A 446 -5.33 6.26 17.86
CA ASN A 446 -6.54 6.78 17.21
C ASN A 446 -6.45 6.72 15.69
N ALA A 447 -5.31 7.11 15.11
CA ALA A 447 -5.08 6.98 13.67
C ALA A 447 -5.17 5.52 13.20
N ASN A 448 -4.68 4.56 14.00
CA ASN A 448 -4.78 3.12 13.69
C ASN A 448 -6.23 2.60 13.75
N LYS A 449 -7.06 3.06 14.70
CA LYS A 449 -8.47 2.66 14.79
C LYS A 449 -9.31 3.17 13.61
N GLN A 450 -9.00 4.35 13.10
CA GLN A 450 -9.66 4.90 11.91
C GLN A 450 -9.27 4.17 10.60
N ALA A 451 -8.29 3.28 10.65
CA ALA A 451 -7.80 2.50 9.50
C ALA A 451 -8.42 1.10 9.39
N GLN A 452 -9.15 0.65 10.42
CA GLN A 452 -9.91 -0.60 10.48
C GLN A 452 -11.38 -0.36 10.12
#